data_b743301b1ef7820a4c8ff7f850b4ae6e
#
_entry.id   b743301b1ef7820a4c8ff7f850b4ae6e
#
_cell.length_a   1.000
_cell.length_b   1.000
_cell.length_c   1.000
_cell.angle_alpha   90.00
_cell.angle_beta   90.00
_cell.angle_gamma   90.00
#
_symmetry.space_group_name_H-M   'P 1'
#
loop_
_entity.id
_entity.type
_entity.pdbx_description
1 polymer ?
#
loop_
_entity_poly.entity_id
_entity_poly.type
_entity_poly.pdbx_seq_one_letter_code
_entity_poly.pdbx_strand_id
1 'polypeptide(L)'
;MSRIEVKGKIVNYSVSQDGETPKQASAELPKDESTVIRMHEKLERPEMLIGSTYKVKTPVSEHAMYVTINDIVLNEGTEHEKRRPFEIFINSKNLDHYQWIVALTRIMSAVFRKGGDVTFLVDELKAVFDPRGGYWQPGGKFMPSIIAELGHIVERHLTQIGLLIPQIPSEEHEKMMEEKRADFEARDVQTAAFAENKFPDGAQLCGKCNTAASVMMDGCLTCLNCGYSKCG
;
A
#
# COMPACT_ATOMS: atom_id res chain seq x y z
N MET A 1 52.46 2.42 38.84
CA MET A 1 51.51 2.46 37.70
C MET A 1 50.57 3.60 37.96
N SER A 2 50.68 4.67 37.19
CA SER A 2 49.79 5.85 37.30
C SER A 2 48.44 5.55 36.67
N ARG A 3 47.40 5.78 37.43
CA ARG A 3 46.02 5.58 36.99
C ARG A 3 45.59 6.84 36.23
N ILE A 4 45.19 6.70 34.97
CA ILE A 4 44.66 7.78 34.14
C ILE A 4 43.14 7.71 34.21
N GLU A 5 42.52 8.75 34.72
CA GLU A 5 41.06 8.88 34.76
C GLU A 5 40.56 9.51 33.46
N VAL A 6 39.78 8.79 32.67
CA VAL A 6 39.21 9.29 31.43
C VAL A 6 37.83 9.85 31.71
N LYS A 7 37.68 11.17 31.62
CA LYS A 7 36.43 11.92 31.74
C LYS A 7 35.78 12.07 30.36
N GLY A 8 35.21 11.00 29.84
CA GLY A 8 34.54 11.05 28.54
C GLY A 8 33.92 9.73 28.14
N LYS A 9 33.02 9.80 27.15
CA LYS A 9 32.40 8.62 26.58
C LYS A 9 33.38 7.95 25.62
N ILE A 10 33.68 6.68 25.82
CA ILE A 10 34.53 5.93 24.91
C ILE A 10 33.78 5.79 23.58
N VAL A 11 34.32 6.36 22.52
CA VAL A 11 33.73 6.33 21.16
C VAL A 11 34.36 5.27 20.28
N ASN A 12 35.60 4.83 20.60
CA ASN A 12 36.29 3.76 19.89
C ASN A 12 37.44 3.18 20.74
N TYR A 13 37.84 1.93 20.50
CA TYR A 13 39.02 1.33 21.10
C TYR A 13 39.69 0.39 20.08
N SER A 14 41.02 0.28 20.15
CA SER A 14 41.81 -0.68 19.40
C SER A 14 42.88 -1.29 20.31
N VAL A 15 43.23 -2.52 20.05
CA VAL A 15 44.28 -3.23 20.74
C VAL A 15 45.56 -3.12 19.90
N SER A 16 46.60 -2.47 20.41
CA SER A 16 47.93 -2.48 19.79
C SER A 16 48.74 -3.65 20.30
N GLN A 17 49.31 -4.45 19.41
CA GLN A 17 50.32 -5.44 19.74
C GLN A 17 51.67 -4.73 19.93
N ASP A 18 52.43 -5.12 20.94
CA ASP A 18 53.70 -4.48 21.33
C ASP A 18 54.68 -4.41 20.15
N GLY A 19 55.05 -3.21 19.77
CA GLY A 19 56.16 -2.99 18.87
C GLY A 19 56.01 -1.95 17.78
N GLU A 20 54.82 -1.40 17.52
CA GLU A 20 54.66 -0.35 16.53
C GLU A 20 54.33 0.99 17.14
N THR A 21 55.19 1.98 16.87
CA THR A 21 54.90 3.38 17.15
C THR A 21 53.61 3.78 16.39
N PRO A 22 52.66 4.43 17.06
CA PRO A 22 51.41 4.82 16.36
C PRO A 22 51.78 5.86 15.29
N LYS A 23 51.76 5.43 14.02
CA LYS A 23 51.62 6.36 12.92
C LYS A 23 50.34 7.12 13.19
N GLN A 24 50.42 8.43 13.36
CA GLN A 24 49.28 9.32 13.25
C GLN A 24 48.68 9.09 11.86
N ALA A 25 47.77 8.15 11.81
CA ALA A 25 46.81 8.14 10.76
C ALA A 25 45.98 9.42 10.96
N SER A 26 46.22 10.41 10.13
CA SER A 26 45.22 11.41 9.84
C SER A 26 44.01 10.64 9.36
N ALA A 27 43.12 10.33 10.30
CA ALA A 27 41.81 9.86 9.94
C ALA A 27 41.16 11.00 9.16
N GLU A 28 41.27 10.94 7.84
CA GLU A 28 40.24 11.50 7.02
C GLU A 28 38.96 10.81 7.52
N LEU A 29 38.19 11.58 8.27
CA LEU A 29 36.79 11.26 8.56
C LEU A 29 36.19 10.86 7.24
N PRO A 30 35.60 9.66 7.12
CA PRO A 30 34.88 9.32 5.90
C PRO A 30 33.89 10.45 5.68
N LYS A 31 34.04 11.12 4.56
CA LYS A 31 33.11 12.13 4.08
C LYS A 31 31.72 11.50 4.14
N ASP A 32 30.95 11.94 5.13
CA ASP A 32 29.52 11.96 5.13
C ASP A 32 28.84 10.82 4.33
N GLU A 33 28.79 9.64 4.90
CA GLU A 33 27.55 8.90 4.80
C GLU A 33 26.58 9.74 5.63
N SER A 34 26.02 10.75 4.98
CA SER A 34 24.91 11.54 5.48
C SER A 34 23.97 10.56 6.14
N THR A 35 23.67 10.79 7.39
CA THR A 35 22.93 9.86 8.24
C THR A 35 21.54 9.74 7.63
N VAL A 36 21.35 8.82 6.68
CA VAL A 36 20.09 8.61 5.96
C VAL A 36 19.03 8.25 7.00
N ILE A 37 18.12 9.17 7.23
CA ILE A 37 17.02 8.98 8.17
C ILE A 37 16.07 7.95 7.60
N ARG A 38 15.87 6.88 8.36
CA ARG A 38 14.88 5.84 8.03
C ARG A 38 13.69 5.94 8.96
N MET A 39 12.52 5.54 8.45
CA MET A 39 11.31 5.50 9.27
C MET A 39 11.49 4.54 10.44
N HIS A 40 11.22 5.01 11.65
CA HIS A 40 11.24 4.22 12.88
C HIS A 40 10.32 4.85 13.94
N GLU A 41 9.92 4.08 14.93
CA GLU A 41 8.91 4.43 15.94
C GLU A 41 9.26 5.64 16.83
N LYS A 42 10.55 5.98 16.95
CA LYS A 42 11.03 7.11 17.76
C LYS A 42 11.09 8.42 16.96
N LEU A 43 10.71 8.39 15.68
CA LEU A 43 10.68 9.60 14.87
C LEU A 43 9.58 10.52 15.40
N GLU A 44 9.95 11.71 15.80
CA GLU A 44 8.98 12.69 16.28
C GLU A 44 8.09 13.17 15.12
N ARG A 45 6.82 13.41 15.44
CA ARG A 45 5.88 13.95 14.48
C ARG A 45 6.24 15.40 14.16
N PRO A 46 6.51 15.75 12.89
CA PRO A 46 6.70 17.14 12.51
C PRO A 46 5.43 17.97 12.76
N GLU A 47 5.60 19.27 12.90
CA GLU A 47 4.47 20.20 13.05
C GLU A 47 3.54 20.14 11.84
N MET A 48 4.10 20.03 10.62
CA MET A 48 3.37 19.93 9.36
C MET A 48 3.69 18.62 8.66
N LEU A 49 2.64 17.97 8.10
CA LEU A 49 2.71 16.77 7.28
C LEU A 49 2.02 17.03 5.94
N ILE A 50 2.48 16.35 4.91
CA ILE A 50 1.82 16.37 3.60
C ILE A 50 0.80 15.25 3.57
N GLY A 51 -0.45 15.53 3.21
CA GLY A 51 -1.50 14.51 3.25
C GLY A 51 -2.46 14.55 2.09
N SER A 52 -3.18 13.45 1.93
CA SER A 52 -4.28 13.30 0.97
C SER A 52 -5.55 12.86 1.67
N THR A 53 -6.67 13.48 1.32
CA THR A 53 -7.98 13.09 1.85
C THR A 53 -8.82 12.46 0.76
N TYR A 54 -9.29 11.24 1.02
CA TYR A 54 -10.11 10.45 0.11
C TYR A 54 -11.55 10.45 0.60
N LYS A 55 -12.49 10.84 -0.30
CA LYS A 55 -13.92 10.73 -0.03
C LYS A 55 -14.40 9.35 -0.45
N VAL A 56 -15.03 8.64 0.49
CA VAL A 56 -15.62 7.32 0.29
C VAL A 56 -17.12 7.43 0.49
N LYS A 57 -17.88 7.04 -0.51
CA LYS A 57 -19.32 6.94 -0.41
C LYS A 57 -19.74 5.52 -0.75
N THR A 58 -20.20 4.78 0.25
CA THR A 58 -20.66 3.43 0.10
C THR A 58 -22.17 3.37 0.02
N PRO A 59 -22.76 2.40 -0.70
CA PRO A 59 -24.22 2.20 -0.70
C PRO A 59 -24.79 1.82 0.67
N VAL A 60 -23.97 1.31 1.56
CA VAL A 60 -24.36 0.84 2.91
C VAL A 60 -24.32 1.93 3.96
N SER A 61 -23.93 3.15 3.61
CA SER A 61 -23.90 4.30 4.53
C SER A 61 -24.52 5.54 3.88
N GLU A 62 -25.43 6.19 4.60
CA GLU A 62 -26.04 7.44 4.15
C GLU A 62 -25.02 8.58 4.01
N HIS A 63 -23.99 8.56 4.86
CA HIS A 63 -22.97 9.60 4.91
C HIS A 63 -21.65 9.14 4.28
N ALA A 64 -21.02 10.06 3.57
CA ALA A 64 -19.67 9.82 3.08
C ALA A 64 -18.68 9.78 4.25
N MET A 65 -17.68 8.94 4.10
CA MET A 65 -16.53 8.82 4.97
C MET A 65 -15.34 9.53 4.32
N TYR A 66 -14.52 10.18 5.12
CA TYR A 66 -13.30 10.84 4.65
C TYR A 66 -12.10 10.18 5.31
N VAL A 67 -11.23 9.62 4.49
CA VAL A 67 -9.98 8.96 4.92
C VAL A 67 -8.85 9.91 4.61
N THR A 68 -8.16 10.37 5.63
CA THR A 68 -6.98 11.24 5.50
C THR A 68 -5.74 10.45 5.85
N ILE A 69 -4.79 10.39 4.94
CA ILE A 69 -3.47 9.78 5.16
C ILE A 69 -2.44 10.90 5.04
N ASN A 70 -1.68 11.10 6.09
CA ASN A 70 -0.61 12.08 6.15
C ASN A 70 0.75 11.39 6.09
N ASP A 71 1.65 11.96 5.30
CA ASP A 71 2.97 11.44 5.02
C ASP A 71 4.05 12.34 5.60
N ILE A 72 5.14 11.72 5.99
CA ILE A 72 6.39 12.41 6.29
C ILE A 72 7.33 12.28 5.09
N VAL A 73 8.05 13.36 4.79
CA VAL A 73 9.14 13.36 3.83
C VAL A 73 10.43 13.16 4.62
N LEU A 74 11.12 12.07 4.34
CA LEU A 74 12.44 11.76 4.93
C LEU A 74 13.54 12.21 3.98
N ASN A 75 14.62 12.77 4.52
CA ASN A 75 15.80 13.21 3.76
C ASN A 75 15.45 14.23 2.65
N GLU A 76 14.58 15.16 2.96
CA GLU A 76 14.09 16.18 2.01
C GLU A 76 15.26 16.90 1.31
N GLY A 77 15.16 17.05 -0.02
CA GLY A 77 16.16 17.71 -0.85
C GLY A 77 17.44 16.91 -1.10
N THR A 78 17.49 15.64 -0.74
CA THR A 78 18.62 14.73 -1.02
C THR A 78 18.24 13.65 -2.04
N GLU A 79 19.24 12.95 -2.59
CA GLU A 79 19.00 11.78 -3.45
C GLU A 79 18.29 10.61 -2.73
N HIS A 80 18.25 10.67 -1.39
CA HIS A 80 17.58 9.68 -0.54
C HIS A 80 16.20 10.14 -0.06
N GLU A 81 15.64 11.17 -0.66
CA GLU A 81 14.29 11.62 -0.33
C GLU A 81 13.27 10.51 -0.51
N LYS A 82 12.49 10.25 0.54
CA LYS A 82 11.43 9.24 0.53
C LYS A 82 10.21 9.75 1.27
N ARG A 83 9.07 9.66 0.61
CA ARG A 83 7.77 9.91 1.22
C ARG A 83 7.23 8.63 1.85
N ARG A 84 6.82 8.70 3.12
CA ARG A 84 6.34 7.56 3.90
C ARG A 84 5.04 7.91 4.61
N PRO A 85 4.04 7.02 4.64
CA PRO A 85 2.84 7.26 5.43
C PRO A 85 3.22 7.33 6.91
N PHE A 86 2.63 8.27 7.64
CA PHE A 86 2.90 8.51 9.05
C PHE A 86 1.67 8.29 9.92
N GLU A 87 0.52 8.79 9.48
CA GLU A 87 -0.74 8.69 10.23
C GLU A 87 -1.94 8.59 9.29
N ILE A 88 -2.99 7.95 9.78
CA ILE A 88 -4.27 7.83 9.07
C ILE A 88 -5.42 8.19 10.01
N PHE A 89 -6.38 8.92 9.48
CA PHE A 89 -7.61 9.29 10.17
C PHE A 89 -8.82 8.98 9.31
N ILE A 90 -9.89 8.55 9.96
CA ILE A 90 -11.19 8.37 9.31
C ILE A 90 -12.19 9.29 10.00
N ASN A 91 -12.79 10.18 9.23
CA ASN A 91 -13.83 11.07 9.70
C ASN A 91 -15.15 10.72 9.00
N SER A 92 -16.19 10.46 9.80
CA SER A 92 -17.53 10.15 9.32
C SER A 92 -18.56 10.77 10.25
N LYS A 93 -19.72 11.12 9.72
CA LYS A 93 -20.89 11.51 10.52
C LYS A 93 -21.59 10.31 11.13
N ASN A 94 -21.35 9.11 10.62
CA ASN A 94 -21.85 7.89 11.24
C ASN A 94 -20.98 7.56 12.45
N LEU A 95 -21.57 7.59 13.63
CA LEU A 95 -20.92 7.29 14.90
C LEU A 95 -20.99 5.80 15.28
N ASP A 96 -21.71 5.01 14.50
CA ASP A 96 -21.75 3.57 14.69
C ASP A 96 -20.32 3.02 14.56
N HIS A 97 -19.91 2.24 15.53
CA HIS A 97 -18.57 1.66 15.56
C HIS A 97 -17.39 2.65 15.66
N TYR A 98 -17.65 3.92 16.06
CA TYR A 98 -16.62 4.96 16.15
C TYR A 98 -15.37 4.51 16.93
N GLN A 99 -15.56 3.82 18.04
CA GLN A 99 -14.45 3.31 18.87
C GLN A 99 -13.55 2.33 18.11
N TRP A 100 -14.14 1.46 17.30
CA TRP A 100 -13.41 0.51 16.47
C TRP A 100 -12.66 1.20 15.35
N ILE A 101 -13.27 2.21 14.72
CA ILE A 101 -12.63 3.03 13.70
C ILE A 101 -11.41 3.74 14.28
N VAL A 102 -11.55 4.36 15.46
CA VAL A 102 -10.42 5.02 16.13
C VAL A 102 -9.32 4.02 16.51
N ALA A 103 -9.68 2.86 17.05
CA ALA A 103 -8.71 1.83 17.38
C ALA A 103 -7.94 1.35 16.14
N LEU A 104 -8.64 1.07 15.04
CA LEU A 104 -8.04 0.65 13.77
C LEU A 104 -7.07 1.71 13.23
N THR A 105 -7.49 2.97 13.15
CA THR A 105 -6.64 4.05 12.62
C THR A 105 -5.42 4.31 13.50
N ARG A 106 -5.54 4.15 14.82
CA ARG A 106 -4.40 4.24 15.73
C ARG A 106 -3.40 3.12 15.53
N ILE A 107 -3.87 1.87 15.34
CA ILE A 107 -3.03 0.71 15.09
C ILE A 107 -2.32 0.88 13.73
N MET A 108 -3.05 1.25 12.68
CA MET A 108 -2.47 1.50 11.36
C MET A 108 -1.41 2.60 11.40
N SER A 109 -1.69 3.71 12.09
CA SER A 109 -0.72 4.79 12.28
C SER A 109 0.53 4.32 13.05
N ALA A 110 0.38 3.43 14.03
CA ALA A 110 1.50 2.84 14.74
C ALA A 110 2.36 1.94 13.82
N VAL A 111 1.71 1.14 12.95
CA VAL A 111 2.40 0.32 11.95
C VAL A 111 3.16 1.20 10.95
N PHE A 112 2.56 2.27 10.46
CA PHE A 112 3.24 3.23 9.56
C PHE A 112 4.50 3.81 10.20
N ARG A 113 4.42 4.24 11.46
CA ARG A 113 5.55 4.81 12.22
C ARG A 113 6.62 3.80 12.57
N LYS A 114 6.27 2.52 12.74
CA LYS A 114 7.26 1.48 13.00
C LYS A 114 8.28 1.36 11.87
N GLY A 115 7.88 1.70 10.66
CA GLY A 115 8.73 1.61 9.48
C GLY A 115 8.80 0.21 8.89
N GLY A 116 9.75 0.00 7.99
CA GLY A 116 9.86 -1.24 7.24
C GLY A 116 8.83 -1.33 6.11
N ASP A 117 8.49 -2.55 5.73
CA ASP A 117 7.42 -2.80 4.75
C ASP A 117 6.06 -2.68 5.43
N VAL A 118 5.21 -1.81 4.90
CA VAL A 118 3.84 -1.57 5.37
C VAL A 118 2.80 -2.00 4.32
N THR A 119 3.25 -2.53 3.18
CA THR A 119 2.37 -2.89 2.06
C THR A 119 1.47 -4.06 2.39
N PHE A 120 1.89 -4.95 3.29
CA PHE A 120 1.09 -6.08 3.77
C PHE A 120 -0.28 -5.66 4.35
N LEU A 121 -0.38 -4.43 4.90
CA LEU A 121 -1.65 -3.91 5.42
C LEU A 121 -2.75 -3.87 4.34
N VAL A 122 -2.37 -3.72 3.08
CA VAL A 122 -3.31 -3.69 1.96
C VAL A 122 -4.04 -5.03 1.85
N ASP A 123 -3.28 -6.13 1.87
CA ASP A 123 -3.84 -7.46 1.72
C ASP A 123 -4.67 -7.86 2.95
N GLU A 124 -4.18 -7.54 4.16
CA GLU A 124 -4.91 -7.80 5.40
C GLU A 124 -6.25 -7.07 5.45
N LEU A 125 -6.28 -5.80 5.05
CA LEU A 125 -7.52 -5.02 5.01
C LEU A 125 -8.48 -5.53 3.94
N LYS A 126 -7.97 -5.87 2.74
CA LYS A 126 -8.78 -6.40 1.64
C LYS A 126 -9.39 -7.77 1.94
N ALA A 127 -8.75 -8.57 2.79
CA ALA A 127 -9.23 -9.89 3.18
C ALA A 127 -10.44 -9.82 4.14
N VAL A 128 -10.76 -8.66 4.70
CA VAL A 128 -11.89 -8.52 5.64
C VAL A 128 -13.22 -8.52 4.88
N PHE A 129 -14.12 -9.41 5.27
CA PHE A 129 -15.49 -9.46 4.74
C PHE A 129 -16.53 -9.06 5.80
N ASP A 130 -17.67 -8.55 5.36
CA ASP A 130 -18.82 -8.27 6.24
C ASP A 130 -19.75 -9.50 6.22
N PRO A 131 -20.07 -10.11 7.39
CA PRO A 131 -20.99 -11.24 7.46
C PRO A 131 -22.40 -10.94 6.92
N ARG A 132 -22.79 -9.66 6.89
CA ARG A 132 -24.07 -9.23 6.33
C ARG A 132 -24.06 -9.11 4.80
N GLY A 133 -22.91 -9.35 4.18
CA GLY A 133 -22.64 -9.21 2.76
C GLY A 133 -21.91 -7.93 2.40
N GLY A 134 -21.19 -7.96 1.28
CA GLY A 134 -20.55 -6.80 0.71
C GLY A 134 -21.50 -5.94 -0.13
N TYR A 135 -20.93 -5.08 -0.96
CA TYR A 135 -21.69 -4.22 -1.86
C TYR A 135 -20.95 -3.99 -3.18
N TRP A 136 -21.72 -3.61 -4.19
CA TRP A 136 -21.18 -3.29 -5.50
C TRP A 136 -20.89 -1.80 -5.60
N GLN A 137 -19.73 -1.46 -6.13
CA GLN A 137 -19.38 -0.10 -6.52
C GLN A 137 -19.75 0.15 -7.98
N PRO A 138 -19.93 1.41 -8.40
CA PRO A 138 -20.05 1.77 -9.79
C PRO A 138 -18.88 1.20 -10.60
N GLY A 139 -19.17 0.62 -11.78
CA GLY A 139 -18.17 -0.06 -12.61
C GLY A 139 -18.01 -1.56 -12.31
N GLY A 140 -18.93 -2.16 -11.54
CA GLY A 140 -18.99 -3.62 -11.35
C GLY A 140 -17.92 -4.20 -10.42
N LYS A 141 -17.32 -3.39 -9.56
CA LYS A 141 -16.36 -3.84 -8.55
C LYS A 141 -17.07 -4.19 -7.25
N PHE A 142 -16.92 -5.43 -6.81
CA PHE A 142 -17.47 -5.88 -5.53
C PHE A 142 -16.53 -5.54 -4.38
N MET A 143 -17.10 -4.97 -3.31
CA MET A 143 -16.42 -4.71 -2.06
C MET A 143 -16.92 -5.65 -0.98
N PRO A 144 -16.08 -6.54 -0.46
CA PRO A 144 -16.47 -7.49 0.59
C PRO A 144 -16.88 -6.81 1.88
N SER A 145 -16.31 -5.63 2.16
CA SER A 145 -16.63 -4.81 3.34
C SER A 145 -16.15 -3.37 3.16
N ILE A 146 -16.57 -2.48 4.06
CA ILE A 146 -16.02 -1.12 4.17
C ILE A 146 -14.52 -1.15 4.50
N ILE A 147 -14.07 -2.14 5.27
CA ILE A 147 -12.65 -2.30 5.60
C ILE A 147 -11.85 -2.71 4.37
N ALA A 148 -12.39 -3.57 3.53
CA ALA A 148 -11.75 -3.91 2.26
C ALA A 148 -11.65 -2.69 1.32
N GLU A 149 -12.66 -1.81 1.30
CA GLU A 149 -12.60 -0.55 0.57
C GLU A 149 -11.50 0.38 1.13
N LEU A 150 -11.35 0.44 2.46
CA LEU A 150 -10.22 1.14 3.09
C LEU A 150 -8.87 0.57 2.62
N GLY A 151 -8.75 -0.76 2.49
CA GLY A 151 -7.58 -1.43 1.93
C GLY A 151 -7.24 -0.94 0.53
N HIS A 152 -8.24 -0.76 -0.34
CA HIS A 152 -8.04 -0.20 -1.67
C HIS A 152 -7.61 1.28 -1.67
N ILE A 153 -8.05 2.06 -0.67
CA ILE A 153 -7.60 3.44 -0.51
C ILE A 153 -6.14 3.49 -0.10
N VAL A 154 -5.76 2.66 0.87
CA VAL A 154 -4.36 2.54 1.32
C VAL A 154 -3.47 2.09 0.16
N GLU A 155 -3.88 1.08 -0.61
CA GLU A 155 -3.18 0.64 -1.82
C GLU A 155 -2.94 1.79 -2.80
N ARG A 156 -4.00 2.52 -3.14
CA ARG A 156 -3.91 3.66 -4.05
C ARG A 156 -2.95 4.73 -3.52
N HIS A 157 -3.00 5.00 -2.22
CA HIS A 157 -2.12 5.97 -1.58
C HIS A 157 -0.66 5.52 -1.61
N LEU A 158 -0.37 4.26 -1.22
CA LEU A 158 0.98 3.69 -1.24
C LEU A 158 1.56 3.65 -2.66
N THR A 159 0.71 3.37 -3.65
CA THR A 159 1.10 3.43 -5.08
C THR A 159 1.44 4.87 -5.49
N GLN A 160 0.61 5.84 -5.09
CA GLN A 160 0.81 7.26 -5.42
C GLN A 160 2.12 7.82 -4.85
N ILE A 161 2.53 7.39 -3.66
CA ILE A 161 3.79 7.81 -3.04
C ILE A 161 4.99 6.92 -3.43
N GLY A 162 4.79 5.95 -4.33
CA GLY A 162 5.86 5.10 -4.87
C GLY A 162 6.35 3.99 -3.93
N LEU A 163 5.61 3.68 -2.86
CA LEU A 163 5.94 2.57 -1.95
C LEU A 163 5.44 1.23 -2.44
N LEU A 164 4.30 1.21 -3.12
CA LEU A 164 3.75 0.03 -3.76
C LEU A 164 3.91 0.21 -5.27
N ILE A 165 4.65 -0.68 -5.89
CA ILE A 165 4.76 -0.71 -7.34
C ILE A 165 3.53 -1.48 -7.84
N PRO A 166 2.63 -0.86 -8.63
CA PRO A 166 1.54 -1.60 -9.23
C PRO A 166 2.14 -2.72 -10.07
N GLN A 167 1.59 -3.93 -9.93
CA GLN A 167 1.92 -4.99 -10.86
C GLN A 167 1.32 -4.60 -12.21
N ILE A 168 2.09 -3.86 -12.99
CA ILE A 168 1.74 -3.57 -14.38
C ILE A 168 1.80 -4.92 -15.09
N PRO A 169 0.72 -5.37 -15.70
CA PRO A 169 0.77 -6.57 -16.52
C PRO A 169 1.90 -6.42 -17.55
N SER A 170 2.68 -7.46 -17.78
CA SER A 170 3.69 -7.42 -18.84
C SER A 170 2.99 -7.10 -20.17
N GLU A 171 3.71 -6.48 -21.12
CA GLU A 171 3.17 -6.20 -22.46
C GLU A 171 2.60 -7.48 -23.12
N GLU A 172 3.20 -8.63 -22.84
CA GLU A 172 2.72 -9.93 -23.29
C GLU A 172 1.37 -10.29 -22.65
N HIS A 173 1.21 -9.96 -21.36
CA HIS A 173 -0.05 -10.19 -20.65
C HIS A 173 -1.15 -9.26 -21.17
N GLU A 174 -0.85 -8.00 -21.46
CA GLU A 174 -1.79 -7.05 -22.05
C GLU A 174 -2.25 -7.50 -23.44
N LYS A 175 -1.32 -7.92 -24.28
CA LYS A 175 -1.64 -8.49 -25.61
C LYS A 175 -2.52 -9.73 -25.50
N MET A 176 -2.16 -10.67 -24.62
CA MET A 176 -2.98 -11.85 -24.38
C MET A 176 -4.38 -11.49 -23.88
N MET A 177 -4.52 -10.46 -23.08
CA MET A 177 -5.82 -9.98 -22.61
C MET A 177 -6.62 -9.32 -23.71
N GLU A 178 -6.00 -8.56 -24.59
CA GLU A 178 -6.64 -7.97 -25.77
C GLU A 178 -7.10 -9.05 -26.75
N GLU A 179 -6.27 -10.05 -27.04
CA GLU A 179 -6.63 -11.19 -27.89
C GLU A 179 -7.82 -11.94 -27.30
N LYS A 180 -7.80 -12.24 -26.00
CA LYS A 180 -8.92 -12.93 -25.34
C LYS A 180 -10.21 -12.11 -25.32
N ARG A 181 -10.14 -10.80 -25.19
CA ARG A 181 -11.31 -9.91 -25.30
C ARG A 181 -11.87 -9.93 -26.73
N ALA A 182 -11.00 -9.79 -27.72
CA ALA A 182 -11.39 -9.84 -29.12
C ALA A 182 -12.02 -11.19 -29.49
N ASP A 183 -11.45 -12.30 -29.04
CA ASP A 183 -12.00 -13.64 -29.24
C ASP A 183 -13.37 -13.80 -28.59
N PHE A 184 -13.56 -13.27 -27.38
CA PHE A 184 -14.85 -13.30 -26.70
C PHE A 184 -15.90 -12.47 -27.45
N GLU A 185 -15.55 -11.24 -27.84
CA GLU A 185 -16.43 -10.38 -28.62
C GLU A 185 -16.80 -10.99 -29.99
N ALA A 186 -15.85 -11.66 -30.64
CA ALA A 186 -16.09 -12.33 -31.91
C ALA A 186 -17.04 -13.55 -31.79
N ARG A 187 -17.05 -14.23 -30.65
CA ARG A 187 -17.95 -15.37 -30.37
C ARG A 187 -19.36 -14.92 -30.01
N ASP A 188 -19.52 -13.71 -29.47
CA ASP A 188 -20.78 -13.23 -28.87
C ASP A 188 -21.52 -12.20 -29.75
N VAL A 189 -21.33 -12.29 -31.08
CA VAL A 189 -21.97 -11.40 -32.11
C VAL A 189 -23.51 -11.46 -32.11
N GLN A 190 -24.15 -12.27 -31.26
CA GLN A 190 -25.61 -12.38 -31.21
C GLN A 190 -26.32 -11.72 -30.02
N THR A 191 -25.61 -11.17 -29.05
CA THR A 191 -26.23 -10.44 -27.94
C THR A 191 -25.78 -8.98 -27.90
N ALA A 192 -26.34 -8.21 -28.82
CA ALA A 192 -26.22 -6.76 -28.82
C ALA A 192 -27.06 -6.17 -27.71
N ALA A 193 -26.44 -5.85 -26.58
CA ALA A 193 -26.82 -4.78 -25.65
C ALA A 193 -25.77 -4.65 -24.54
N PHE A 194 -24.61 -4.10 -24.86
CA PHE A 194 -23.74 -3.54 -23.83
C PHE A 194 -24.32 -2.20 -23.38
N ALA A 195 -25.32 -2.26 -22.52
CA ALA A 195 -25.79 -1.10 -21.81
C ALA A 195 -24.92 -0.91 -20.56
N GLU A 196 -24.09 0.11 -20.54
CA GLU A 196 -23.40 0.70 -19.39
C GLU A 196 -22.37 -0.15 -18.58
N ASN A 197 -22.26 -1.43 -18.78
CA ASN A 197 -21.27 -2.28 -18.10
C ASN A 197 -20.06 -2.53 -19.00
N LYS A 198 -18.87 -2.32 -18.43
CA LYS A 198 -17.58 -2.53 -19.12
C LYS A 198 -17.32 -3.99 -19.48
N PHE A 199 -18.06 -4.93 -18.90
CA PHE A 199 -17.91 -6.36 -19.04
C PHE A 199 -19.26 -7.02 -19.38
N PRO A 200 -19.26 -8.24 -19.99
CA PRO A 200 -20.46 -8.93 -20.43
C PRO A 200 -21.47 -9.17 -19.31
N ASP A 201 -22.74 -9.10 -19.63
CA ASP A 201 -23.81 -9.51 -18.71
C ASP A 201 -23.68 -11.00 -18.38
N GLY A 202 -23.78 -11.33 -17.09
CA GLY A 202 -23.57 -12.71 -16.62
C GLY A 202 -22.13 -13.08 -16.32
N ALA A 203 -21.16 -12.15 -16.47
CA ALA A 203 -19.79 -12.38 -16.01
C ALA A 203 -19.75 -12.63 -14.51
N GLN A 204 -19.02 -13.68 -14.11
CA GLN A 204 -18.86 -14.04 -12.71
C GLN A 204 -17.84 -13.15 -11.99
N LEU A 205 -17.95 -13.09 -10.66
CA LEU A 205 -17.02 -12.36 -9.83
C LEU A 205 -15.64 -13.01 -9.84
N CYS A 206 -14.61 -12.24 -10.17
CA CYS A 206 -13.23 -12.69 -10.11
C CYS A 206 -12.73 -12.76 -8.66
N GLY A 207 -12.22 -13.91 -8.22
CA GLY A 207 -11.67 -14.10 -6.87
C GLY A 207 -10.39 -13.31 -6.60
N LYS A 208 -9.70 -12.79 -7.64
CA LYS A 208 -8.45 -12.03 -7.48
C LYS A 208 -8.69 -10.52 -7.43
N CYS A 209 -9.49 -9.97 -8.34
CA CYS A 209 -9.69 -8.52 -8.43
C CYS A 209 -11.07 -8.05 -7.97
N ASN A 210 -11.94 -8.96 -7.54
CA ASN A 210 -13.31 -8.68 -7.08
C ASN A 210 -14.16 -7.87 -8.10
N THR A 211 -13.89 -8.05 -9.40
CA THR A 211 -14.67 -7.44 -10.47
C THR A 211 -15.52 -8.52 -11.15
N ALA A 212 -16.78 -8.23 -11.49
CA ALA A 212 -17.62 -9.11 -12.27
C ALA A 212 -17.19 -9.07 -13.74
N ALA A 213 -16.11 -9.77 -14.05
CA ALA A 213 -15.46 -9.78 -15.35
C ALA A 213 -14.95 -11.19 -15.75
N SER A 214 -15.31 -12.23 -15.00
CA SER A 214 -14.86 -13.58 -15.30
C SER A 214 -15.87 -14.29 -16.19
N VAL A 215 -15.42 -14.77 -17.33
CA VAL A 215 -16.20 -15.50 -18.33
C VAL A 215 -15.57 -16.86 -18.60
N MET A 216 -16.38 -17.83 -19.01
CA MET A 216 -15.89 -19.14 -19.38
C MET A 216 -15.28 -19.09 -20.78
N MET A 217 -13.98 -19.35 -20.89
CA MET A 217 -13.23 -19.40 -22.14
C MET A 217 -12.39 -20.67 -22.18
N ASP A 218 -12.56 -21.47 -23.21
CA ASP A 218 -11.80 -22.70 -23.46
C ASP A 218 -11.76 -23.67 -22.25
N GLY A 219 -12.86 -23.74 -21.48
CA GLY A 219 -12.99 -24.59 -20.30
C GLY A 219 -12.38 -23.98 -19.02
N CYS A 220 -11.86 -22.77 -19.08
CA CYS A 220 -11.31 -22.04 -17.93
C CYS A 220 -12.10 -20.77 -17.64
N LEU A 221 -12.34 -20.48 -16.36
CA LEU A 221 -12.95 -19.22 -15.95
C LEU A 221 -11.88 -18.11 -15.97
N THR A 222 -11.89 -17.28 -17.01
CA THR A 222 -10.88 -16.24 -17.25
C THR A 222 -11.46 -14.85 -16.97
N CYS A 223 -10.76 -14.05 -16.19
CA CYS A 223 -11.16 -12.69 -15.87
C CYS A 223 -10.67 -11.70 -16.95
N LEU A 224 -11.61 -11.02 -17.61
CA LEU A 224 -11.32 -10.02 -18.65
C LEU A 224 -10.76 -8.69 -18.10
N ASN A 225 -10.72 -8.53 -16.76
CA ASN A 225 -10.18 -7.34 -16.12
C ASN A 225 -8.70 -7.50 -15.71
N CYS A 226 -8.35 -8.61 -15.05
CA CYS A 226 -7.00 -8.83 -14.51
C CYS A 226 -6.26 -10.02 -15.09
N GLY A 227 -6.86 -10.77 -16.03
CA GLY A 227 -6.27 -11.94 -16.67
C GLY A 227 -6.17 -13.18 -15.79
N TYR A 228 -6.67 -13.14 -14.56
CA TYR A 228 -6.70 -14.32 -13.71
C TYR A 228 -7.54 -15.42 -14.36
N SER A 229 -6.98 -16.62 -14.49
CA SER A 229 -7.66 -17.78 -15.03
C SER A 229 -7.65 -18.92 -14.01
N LYS A 230 -8.82 -19.52 -13.83
CA LYS A 230 -9.03 -20.72 -13.02
C LYS A 230 -9.57 -21.82 -13.92
N CYS A 231 -8.70 -22.76 -14.23
CA CYS A 231 -9.08 -24.00 -14.88
C CYS A 231 -9.47 -25.02 -13.80
N GLY A 232 -10.60 -25.69 -13.98
CA GLY A 232 -11.14 -26.69 -13.04
C GLY A 232 -10.31 -27.95 -13.00
#